data_c7bace061cd29f0677a8c7d56d571605
#
_entry.id   c7bace061cd29f0677a8c7d56d571605
#
_cell.length_a   1.000
_cell.length_b   1.000
_cell.length_c   1.000
_cell.angle_alpha   90.00
_cell.angle_beta   90.00
_cell.angle_gamma   90.00
#
_symmetry.space_group_name_H-M   'P 1'
#
loop_
_entity.id
_entity.type
_entity.pdbx_description
1 polymer ?
#
loop_
_entity_poly.entity_id
_entity_poly.type
_entity_poly.pdbx_seq_one_letter_code
_entity_poly.pdbx_strand_id
1 'polypeptide(L)'
;MTTLKTNLSCLAGASLFALTLAAGPALAGPEEARKWIDSEFQPSTLSKEEQQKEMEWFINAAKPFAGMEINIVSETITTHEYEAKTLAKAFSEITGIKLTHDLIQEGDVVEKIQTQMQSGKNIYDGWINDSDLIGTHFRYKQATNLTDWMAGPGKDVTNPQLDIDDFIGKSFGTGPDGKLYQLPVQQFANLYWFRYDWFQRADLKEKFKAKYGYELGVPVNWSAYEDIAEFFTNDVKEIDGTKVFGHMDYGKKDPSLGWRFTDAWLSMAGNGDKGIPNGLPVDEWGIRMEGCRPVGSAVERGGDTNGPAAVYSITKYVDWLKKYAPPQAQGMTFGESGPVPAQGSIAQQIFWYTAFTADMVKPGLPVMSADGKPKWRMAPSPKGAYWKDGMKLGYQDAGSATLLNSTPVERRKAAWLYLQFIVSKTVSLKKSHVGLTFIRESDIWDKSFTERAPQLGGLIEFYRSPARVQWTPTGNNVPDYPRLAQLWWQNIGDASSGAKTPQAAMDALAAAQDSVMERLERSGVQGDCGPKLNPRTTAEEWFAKAEKAGTLAPQRKLANEKPKGETIDYDTLIKSWPASPPKRS
;
A
#
# COMPACT_ATOMS: atom_id res chain seq x y z
N MET A 1 19.08 -80.77 13.30
CA MET A 1 17.99 -81.68 13.03
C MET A 1 16.79 -80.87 12.69
N THR A 2 16.16 -80.81 11.56
CA THR A 2 15.97 -81.73 10.48
C THR A 2 15.72 -80.95 9.17
N THR A 3 16.36 -81.35 8.13
CA THR A 3 16.20 -81.03 6.72
C THR A 3 14.78 -81.41 6.16
N LEU A 4 14.34 -80.71 5.11
CA LEU A 4 13.89 -81.29 3.82
C LEU A 4 13.29 -80.14 2.97
N LYS A 5 13.89 -79.84 1.85
CA LYS A 5 13.78 -80.26 0.42
C LYS A 5 12.60 -79.61 -0.36
N THR A 6 13.03 -78.77 -1.26
CA THR A 6 12.75 -78.65 -2.70
C THR A 6 11.32 -78.92 -3.21
N ASN A 7 10.78 -77.92 -3.99
CA ASN A 7 10.34 -78.20 -5.36
C ASN A 7 10.36 -76.94 -6.24
N LEU A 8 11.00 -77.02 -7.38
CA LEU A 8 11.00 -76.13 -8.51
C LEU A 8 9.68 -76.26 -9.27
N SER A 9 9.06 -75.13 -9.63
CA SER A 9 8.13 -75.07 -10.77
C SER A 9 8.37 -73.76 -11.52
N CYS A 10 8.87 -73.91 -12.74
CA CYS A 10 8.99 -72.86 -13.71
C CYS A 10 7.59 -72.43 -14.21
N LEU A 11 7.31 -71.12 -14.15
CA LEU A 11 6.26 -70.51 -14.94
C LEU A 11 6.82 -69.25 -15.59
N ALA A 12 6.91 -69.29 -16.91
CA ALA A 12 7.25 -68.18 -17.75
C ALA A 12 6.15 -67.10 -17.66
N GLY A 13 6.49 -65.94 -17.14
CA GLY A 13 5.64 -64.75 -17.11
C GLY A 13 6.26 -63.67 -17.99
N ALA A 14 5.54 -63.26 -19.03
CA ALA A 14 5.90 -62.23 -19.96
C ALA A 14 6.07 -60.89 -19.23
N SER A 15 7.26 -60.31 -19.32
CA SER A 15 7.54 -58.96 -18.85
C SER A 15 6.90 -57.95 -19.80
N LEU A 16 5.78 -57.35 -19.38
CA LEU A 16 5.32 -56.09 -19.94
C LEU A 16 6.31 -54.99 -19.52
N PHE A 17 7.15 -54.57 -20.46
CA PHE A 17 7.87 -53.30 -20.34
C PHE A 17 6.83 -52.17 -20.43
N ALA A 18 6.41 -51.64 -19.26
CA ALA A 18 5.76 -50.34 -19.20
C ALA A 18 6.85 -49.29 -19.53
N LEU A 19 6.80 -48.73 -20.75
CA LEU A 19 7.51 -47.50 -21.08
C LEU A 19 6.89 -46.41 -20.22
N THR A 20 7.52 -46.10 -19.08
CA THR A 20 7.35 -44.81 -18.45
C THR A 20 7.98 -43.79 -19.39
N LEU A 21 7.15 -43.10 -20.16
CA LEU A 21 7.54 -41.84 -20.77
C LEU A 21 7.98 -40.94 -19.63
N ALA A 22 9.28 -40.86 -19.39
CA ALA A 22 9.86 -39.76 -18.64
C ALA A 22 9.50 -38.48 -19.41
N ALA A 23 8.54 -37.71 -18.90
CA ALA A 23 8.33 -36.36 -19.37
C ALA A 23 9.68 -35.65 -19.24
N GLY A 24 10.34 -35.40 -20.33
CA GLY A 24 11.53 -34.56 -20.38
C GLY A 24 11.19 -33.20 -19.79
N PRO A 25 12.18 -32.46 -19.28
CA PRO A 25 11.91 -31.10 -18.81
C PRO A 25 11.17 -30.35 -19.91
N ALA A 26 10.03 -29.76 -19.57
CA ALA A 26 9.26 -28.94 -20.50
C ALA A 26 10.21 -27.88 -21.08
N LEU A 27 10.38 -27.89 -22.40
CA LEU A 27 11.24 -26.94 -23.09
C LEU A 27 10.56 -25.58 -23.01
N ALA A 28 11.22 -24.62 -22.35
CA ALA A 28 10.78 -23.22 -22.35
C ALA A 28 10.47 -22.76 -23.80
N GLY A 29 9.39 -22.00 -23.98
CA GLY A 29 9.09 -21.50 -25.32
C GLY A 29 7.61 -21.18 -25.60
N PRO A 30 7.28 -20.95 -26.89
CA PRO A 30 5.95 -20.47 -27.30
C PRO A 30 4.80 -21.43 -26.97
N GLU A 31 5.03 -22.72 -26.91
CA GLU A 31 4.00 -23.71 -26.54
C GLU A 31 3.64 -23.61 -25.05
N GLU A 32 4.64 -23.44 -24.18
CA GLU A 32 4.40 -23.22 -22.75
C GLU A 32 3.67 -21.90 -22.52
N ALA A 33 4.07 -20.83 -23.23
CA ALA A 33 3.37 -19.55 -23.17
C ALA A 33 1.87 -19.72 -23.52
N ARG A 34 1.55 -20.44 -24.58
CA ARG A 34 0.16 -20.70 -24.99
C ARG A 34 -0.63 -21.46 -23.93
N LYS A 35 -0.04 -22.46 -23.29
CA LYS A 35 -0.69 -23.21 -22.20
C LYS A 35 -1.05 -22.27 -21.04
N TRP A 36 -0.12 -21.38 -20.63
CA TRP A 36 -0.37 -20.42 -19.57
C TRP A 36 -1.42 -19.37 -19.94
N ILE A 37 -1.40 -18.88 -21.19
CA ILE A 37 -2.43 -17.96 -21.72
C ILE A 37 -3.82 -18.61 -21.65
N ASP A 38 -3.93 -19.86 -22.05
CA ASP A 38 -5.22 -20.55 -22.12
C ASP A 38 -5.75 -20.97 -20.75
N SER A 39 -4.88 -21.34 -19.82
CA SER A 39 -5.27 -21.88 -18.51
C SER A 39 -5.31 -20.86 -17.38
N GLU A 40 -4.43 -19.86 -17.39
CA GLU A 40 -4.25 -18.98 -16.23
C GLU A 40 -4.40 -17.48 -16.53
N PHE A 41 -3.91 -16.97 -17.68
CA PHE A 41 -3.82 -15.53 -17.91
C PHE A 41 -5.13 -14.89 -18.43
N GLN A 42 -6.27 -15.47 -18.07
CA GLN A 42 -7.57 -14.91 -18.42
C GLN A 42 -8.31 -14.43 -17.15
N PRO A 43 -9.01 -13.27 -17.19
CA PRO A 43 -9.12 -12.34 -18.33
C PRO A 43 -7.85 -11.50 -18.53
N SER A 44 -7.71 -10.93 -19.72
CA SER A 44 -6.65 -9.99 -20.09
C SER A 44 -7.22 -8.84 -20.92
N THR A 45 -6.56 -7.68 -20.90
CA THR A 45 -6.88 -6.55 -21.79
C THR A 45 -6.42 -6.78 -23.23
N LEU A 46 -5.60 -7.82 -23.45
CA LEU A 46 -5.10 -8.24 -24.76
C LEU A 46 -5.89 -9.44 -25.29
N SER A 47 -6.03 -9.54 -26.61
CA SER A 47 -6.45 -10.79 -27.26
C SER A 47 -5.39 -11.89 -27.04
N LYS A 48 -5.79 -13.18 -27.20
CA LYS A 48 -4.84 -14.29 -27.04
C LYS A 48 -3.66 -14.23 -27.99
N GLU A 49 -3.88 -13.71 -29.19
CA GLU A 49 -2.84 -13.51 -30.21
C GLU A 49 -1.85 -12.40 -29.79
N GLU A 50 -2.34 -11.33 -29.20
CA GLU A 50 -1.49 -10.25 -28.67
C GLU A 50 -0.73 -10.73 -27.43
N GLN A 51 -1.38 -11.47 -26.52
CA GLN A 51 -0.73 -12.11 -25.38
C GLN A 51 0.41 -13.04 -25.83
N GLN A 52 0.18 -13.86 -26.87
CA GLN A 52 1.20 -14.74 -27.41
C GLN A 52 2.41 -13.95 -27.93
N LYS A 53 2.18 -12.84 -28.64
CA LYS A 53 3.26 -11.95 -29.14
C LYS A 53 4.05 -11.31 -27.99
N GLU A 54 3.38 -10.87 -26.92
CA GLU A 54 4.05 -10.33 -25.74
C GLU A 54 4.90 -11.40 -25.06
N MET A 55 4.40 -12.61 -24.92
CA MET A 55 5.15 -13.72 -24.34
C MET A 55 6.34 -14.15 -25.24
N GLU A 56 6.19 -14.16 -26.55
CA GLU A 56 7.28 -14.42 -27.50
C GLU A 56 8.40 -13.36 -27.38
N TRP A 57 8.04 -12.11 -27.11
CA TRP A 57 9.02 -11.08 -26.81
C TRP A 57 9.81 -11.43 -25.52
N PHE A 58 9.13 -11.82 -24.42
CA PHE A 58 9.80 -12.24 -23.18
C PHE A 58 10.71 -13.45 -23.41
N ILE A 59 10.26 -14.46 -24.17
CA ILE A 59 11.06 -15.64 -24.52
C ILE A 59 12.35 -15.20 -25.23
N ASN A 60 12.23 -14.33 -26.24
CA ASN A 60 13.38 -13.88 -27.03
C ASN A 60 14.36 -13.04 -26.19
N ALA A 61 13.86 -12.12 -25.37
CA ALA A 61 14.66 -11.27 -24.49
C ALA A 61 15.37 -12.10 -23.38
N ALA A 62 14.77 -13.21 -22.96
CA ALA A 62 15.29 -14.08 -21.92
C ALA A 62 16.37 -15.06 -22.39
N LYS A 63 16.52 -15.30 -23.72
CA LYS A 63 17.46 -16.29 -24.26
C LYS A 63 18.89 -16.19 -23.71
N PRO A 64 19.48 -14.98 -23.56
CA PRO A 64 20.84 -14.86 -22.99
C PRO A 64 20.95 -15.32 -21.55
N PHE A 65 19.84 -15.40 -20.82
CA PHE A 65 19.78 -15.68 -19.39
C PHE A 65 19.20 -17.09 -19.09
N ALA A 66 18.95 -17.91 -20.11
CA ALA A 66 18.39 -19.25 -19.92
C ALA A 66 19.25 -20.08 -18.94
N GLY A 67 18.60 -20.70 -17.95
CA GLY A 67 19.24 -21.45 -16.88
C GLY A 67 19.82 -20.61 -15.73
N MET A 68 19.85 -19.27 -15.84
CA MET A 68 20.25 -18.38 -14.75
C MET A 68 19.27 -18.49 -13.58
N GLU A 69 19.80 -18.54 -12.36
CA GLU A 69 19.01 -18.57 -11.13
C GLU A 69 18.89 -17.13 -10.58
N ILE A 70 17.65 -16.65 -10.41
CA ILE A 70 17.31 -15.29 -9.97
C ILE A 70 16.44 -15.36 -8.72
N ASN A 71 16.76 -14.52 -7.74
CA ASN A 71 16.02 -14.42 -6.48
C ASN A 71 15.35 -13.05 -6.36
N ILE A 72 14.04 -13.07 -6.20
CA ILE A 72 13.20 -11.89 -5.93
C ILE A 72 12.61 -12.01 -4.54
N VAL A 73 12.30 -10.91 -3.90
CA VAL A 73 11.65 -10.88 -2.58
C VAL A 73 10.55 -9.85 -2.51
N SER A 74 9.50 -10.18 -1.76
CA SER A 74 8.40 -9.27 -1.39
C SER A 74 7.86 -9.58 0.01
N GLU A 75 6.97 -8.74 0.48
CA GLU A 75 6.14 -9.06 1.65
C GLU A 75 5.13 -10.18 1.36
N THR A 76 4.52 -10.71 2.43
CA THR A 76 3.55 -11.82 2.33
C THR A 76 2.12 -11.29 2.35
N ILE A 77 1.55 -11.07 1.17
CA ILE A 77 0.15 -10.71 0.95
C ILE A 77 -0.42 -11.46 -0.26
N THR A 78 -1.74 -11.49 -0.40
CA THR A 78 -2.44 -12.29 -1.43
C THR A 78 -1.91 -12.07 -2.86
N THR A 79 -1.62 -10.82 -3.24
CA THR A 79 -1.07 -10.49 -4.56
C THR A 79 0.30 -11.11 -4.77
N HIS A 80 1.20 -10.96 -3.79
CA HIS A 80 2.56 -11.49 -3.89
C HIS A 80 2.60 -13.02 -3.73
N GLU A 81 1.66 -13.61 -3.01
CA GLU A 81 1.49 -15.06 -3.01
C GLU A 81 1.15 -15.60 -4.41
N TYR A 82 0.29 -14.91 -5.16
CA TYR A 82 0.00 -15.26 -6.54
C TYR A 82 1.21 -15.09 -7.45
N GLU A 83 1.95 -14.01 -7.29
CA GLU A 83 3.20 -13.77 -8.02
C GLU A 83 4.24 -14.86 -7.73
N ALA A 84 4.48 -15.18 -6.47
CA ALA A 84 5.49 -16.17 -6.06
C ALA A 84 5.11 -17.62 -6.43
N LYS A 85 3.84 -18.00 -6.22
CA LYS A 85 3.39 -19.40 -6.40
C LYS A 85 2.98 -19.72 -7.84
N THR A 86 2.47 -18.72 -8.57
CA THR A 86 1.90 -18.92 -9.93
C THR A 86 2.72 -18.22 -11.00
N LEU A 87 2.93 -16.90 -10.90
CA LEU A 87 3.60 -16.14 -11.97
C LEU A 87 5.11 -16.43 -12.05
N ALA A 88 5.78 -16.68 -10.93
CA ALA A 88 7.19 -17.08 -10.93
C ALA A 88 7.40 -18.42 -11.63
N LYS A 89 6.49 -19.37 -11.41
CA LYS A 89 6.49 -20.66 -12.13
C LYS A 89 6.24 -20.45 -13.62
N ALA A 90 5.20 -19.69 -13.97
CA ALA A 90 4.89 -19.37 -15.36
C ALA A 90 6.07 -18.72 -16.08
N PHE A 91 6.68 -17.72 -15.47
CA PHE A 91 7.86 -17.04 -16.00
C PHE A 91 9.01 -18.02 -16.26
N SER A 92 9.31 -18.90 -15.29
CA SER A 92 10.39 -19.87 -15.42
C SER A 92 10.12 -20.88 -16.54
N GLU A 93 8.89 -21.40 -16.65
CA GLU A 93 8.50 -22.34 -17.69
C GLU A 93 8.47 -21.71 -19.09
N ILE A 94 8.09 -20.45 -19.20
CA ILE A 94 8.02 -19.71 -20.47
C ILE A 94 9.41 -19.28 -20.95
N THR A 95 10.25 -18.78 -20.04
CA THR A 95 11.51 -18.11 -20.39
C THR A 95 12.76 -18.96 -20.24
N GLY A 96 12.71 -19.99 -19.40
CA GLY A 96 13.87 -20.80 -19.04
C GLY A 96 14.79 -20.18 -18.00
N ILE A 97 14.47 -19.00 -17.45
CA ILE A 97 15.15 -18.43 -16.29
C ILE A 97 14.59 -19.11 -15.04
N LYS A 98 15.45 -19.60 -14.16
CA LYS A 98 15.04 -20.20 -12.89
C LYS A 98 14.79 -19.12 -11.87
N LEU A 99 13.53 -18.88 -11.50
CA LEU A 99 13.15 -17.82 -10.60
C LEU A 99 12.65 -18.37 -9.27
N THR A 100 13.17 -17.81 -8.19
CA THR A 100 12.63 -17.93 -6.84
C THR A 100 12.08 -16.56 -6.41
N HIS A 101 10.84 -16.53 -5.91
CA HIS A 101 10.24 -15.35 -5.32
C HIS A 101 9.93 -15.63 -3.86
N ASP A 102 10.77 -15.12 -2.98
CA ASP A 102 10.65 -15.31 -1.53
C ASP A 102 9.58 -14.37 -0.95
N LEU A 103 8.78 -14.91 -0.05
CA LEU A 103 7.77 -14.19 0.71
C LEU A 103 8.24 -14.09 2.17
N ILE A 104 8.44 -12.87 2.66
CA ILE A 104 8.88 -12.61 4.02
C ILE A 104 8.02 -11.53 4.69
N GLN A 105 8.29 -11.19 5.93
CA GLN A 105 7.63 -10.07 6.59
C GLN A 105 8.09 -8.74 5.99
N GLU A 106 7.19 -7.77 5.89
CA GLU A 106 7.47 -6.46 5.30
C GLU A 106 8.66 -5.75 5.94
N GLY A 107 8.73 -5.71 7.28
CA GLY A 107 9.88 -5.15 7.99
C GLY A 107 11.21 -5.81 7.63
N ASP A 108 11.20 -7.12 7.35
CA ASP A 108 12.39 -7.85 6.91
C ASP A 108 12.80 -7.47 5.48
N VAL A 109 11.83 -7.15 4.60
CA VAL A 109 12.14 -6.62 3.25
C VAL A 109 12.88 -5.30 3.38
N VAL A 110 12.37 -4.38 4.20
CA VAL A 110 12.98 -3.06 4.45
C VAL A 110 14.40 -3.20 5.02
N GLU A 111 14.61 -4.06 6.00
CA GLU A 111 15.94 -4.27 6.59
C GLU A 111 16.93 -4.89 5.61
N LYS A 112 16.50 -5.86 4.81
CA LYS A 112 17.36 -6.56 3.85
C LYS A 112 17.75 -5.67 2.67
N ILE A 113 16.81 -4.87 2.11
CA ILE A 113 17.14 -3.95 1.03
C ILE A 113 18.13 -2.88 1.52
N GLN A 114 17.93 -2.36 2.73
CA GLN A 114 18.87 -1.42 3.35
C GLN A 114 20.25 -2.04 3.54
N THR A 115 20.31 -3.29 3.99
CA THR A 115 21.56 -4.05 4.14
C THR A 115 22.28 -4.22 2.81
N GLN A 116 21.57 -4.55 1.74
CA GLN A 116 22.16 -4.67 0.40
C GLN A 116 22.68 -3.31 -0.08
N MET A 117 21.92 -2.23 0.11
CA MET A 117 22.33 -0.87 -0.26
C MET A 117 23.61 -0.44 0.47
N GLN A 118 23.73 -0.72 1.75
CA GLN A 118 24.88 -0.31 2.56
C GLN A 118 26.11 -1.20 2.34
N SER A 119 25.93 -2.50 2.19
CA SER A 119 27.05 -3.45 2.07
C SER A 119 27.56 -3.60 0.63
N GLY A 120 26.73 -3.27 -0.37
CA GLY A 120 27.00 -3.56 -1.77
C GLY A 120 26.96 -5.04 -2.14
N LYS A 121 26.59 -5.94 -1.20
CA LYS A 121 26.46 -7.37 -1.46
C LYS A 121 25.10 -7.66 -2.07
N ASN A 122 25.08 -8.42 -3.16
CA ASN A 122 23.83 -8.86 -3.77
C ASN A 122 23.16 -9.93 -2.87
N ILE A 123 22.05 -9.58 -2.23
CA ILE A 123 21.23 -10.49 -1.41
C ILE A 123 20.08 -11.01 -2.27
N TYR A 124 19.34 -10.10 -2.94
CA TYR A 124 18.32 -10.40 -3.91
C TYR A 124 18.60 -9.64 -5.21
N ASP A 125 18.16 -10.20 -6.32
CA ASP A 125 18.38 -9.61 -7.66
C ASP A 125 17.35 -8.54 -8.00
N GLY A 126 16.16 -8.65 -7.42
CA GLY A 126 15.07 -7.67 -7.52
C GLY A 126 14.24 -7.66 -6.24
N TRP A 127 13.59 -6.54 -6.01
CA TRP A 127 12.86 -6.24 -4.80
C TRP A 127 11.47 -5.75 -5.14
N ILE A 128 10.45 -6.22 -4.42
CA ILE A 128 9.14 -5.60 -4.39
C ILE A 128 8.99 -5.05 -2.97
N ASN A 129 8.97 -3.74 -2.86
CA ASN A 129 8.97 -2.98 -1.61
C ASN A 129 8.05 -1.77 -1.74
N ASP A 130 7.75 -1.14 -0.61
CA ASP A 130 6.86 0.01 -0.58
C ASP A 130 7.47 1.27 -1.20
N SER A 131 6.64 2.10 -1.77
CA SER A 131 7.03 3.40 -2.32
C SER A 131 7.52 4.38 -1.25
N ASP A 132 7.31 4.11 0.02
CA ASP A 132 7.88 4.83 1.15
C ASP A 132 9.40 4.94 1.11
N LEU A 133 10.06 3.96 0.49
CA LEU A 133 11.51 3.93 0.33
C LEU A 133 12.04 4.85 -0.78
N ILE A 134 11.17 5.47 -1.59
CA ILE A 134 11.60 6.26 -2.75
C ILE A 134 12.56 7.39 -2.38
N GLY A 135 12.29 8.11 -1.31
CA GLY A 135 13.15 9.23 -0.86
C GLY A 135 14.52 8.78 -0.38
N THR A 136 14.59 7.60 0.23
CA THR A 136 15.82 6.93 0.64
C THR A 136 16.59 6.44 -0.59
N HIS A 137 15.93 5.72 -1.48
CA HIS A 137 16.52 5.20 -2.72
C HIS A 137 17.10 6.32 -3.59
N PHE A 138 16.36 7.40 -3.77
CA PHE A 138 16.79 8.57 -4.53
C PHE A 138 18.04 9.23 -3.93
N ARG A 139 18.06 9.47 -2.62
CA ARG A 139 19.15 10.21 -1.96
C ARG A 139 20.42 9.39 -1.82
N TYR A 140 20.35 8.11 -1.52
CA TYR A 140 21.51 7.23 -1.44
C TYR A 140 22.06 6.83 -2.81
N LYS A 141 21.32 7.03 -3.91
CA LYS A 141 21.70 6.70 -5.29
C LYS A 141 22.08 5.22 -5.49
N GLN A 142 21.50 4.34 -4.69
CA GLN A 142 21.74 2.90 -4.76
C GLN A 142 20.67 2.16 -5.58
N ALA A 143 19.45 2.69 -5.66
CA ALA A 143 18.44 2.17 -6.55
C ALA A 143 18.75 2.56 -8.00
N THR A 144 18.46 1.64 -8.91
CA THR A 144 18.60 1.86 -10.34
C THR A 144 17.55 2.89 -10.80
N ASN A 145 17.99 3.95 -11.44
CA ASN A 145 17.10 4.88 -12.13
C ASN A 145 16.48 4.15 -13.32
N LEU A 146 15.22 3.78 -13.22
CA LEU A 146 14.52 2.99 -14.25
C LEU A 146 14.32 3.76 -15.55
N THR A 147 14.16 5.09 -15.48
CA THR A 147 14.09 5.94 -16.70
C THR A 147 15.36 5.81 -17.52
N ASP A 148 16.52 5.97 -16.88
CA ASP A 148 17.82 5.86 -17.57
C ASP A 148 18.15 4.40 -17.92
N TRP A 149 17.73 3.45 -17.10
CA TRP A 149 17.88 2.01 -17.34
C TRP A 149 17.17 1.57 -18.62
N MET A 150 15.89 1.93 -18.76
CA MET A 150 15.09 1.58 -19.95
C MET A 150 15.59 2.25 -21.22
N ALA A 151 16.19 3.44 -21.13
CA ALA A 151 16.78 4.14 -22.27
C ALA A 151 18.19 3.65 -22.62
N GLY A 152 18.89 3.01 -21.68
CA GLY A 152 20.31 2.65 -21.76
C GLY A 152 20.57 1.15 -21.54
N PRO A 153 21.19 0.75 -20.42
CA PRO A 153 21.68 -0.63 -20.23
C PRO A 153 20.60 -1.73 -20.24
N GLY A 154 19.37 -1.39 -19.89
CA GLY A 154 18.23 -2.32 -19.87
C GLY A 154 17.34 -2.26 -21.10
N LYS A 155 17.71 -1.47 -22.12
CA LYS A 155 16.87 -1.23 -23.30
C LYS A 155 16.52 -2.50 -24.04
N ASP A 156 17.46 -3.40 -24.20
CA ASP A 156 17.33 -4.68 -24.90
C ASP A 156 16.41 -5.68 -24.17
N VAL A 157 16.18 -5.47 -22.88
CA VAL A 157 15.32 -6.28 -22.04
C VAL A 157 14.10 -5.49 -21.49
N THR A 158 13.79 -4.36 -22.08
CA THR A 158 12.59 -3.58 -21.75
C THR A 158 11.49 -3.87 -22.75
N ASN A 159 10.36 -4.38 -22.26
CA ASN A 159 9.19 -4.72 -23.08
C ASN A 159 8.65 -3.46 -23.78
N PRO A 160 8.60 -3.43 -25.12
CA PRO A 160 8.06 -2.28 -25.85
C PRO A 160 6.57 -2.03 -25.57
N GLN A 161 5.85 -3.01 -25.03
CA GLN A 161 4.44 -2.91 -24.65
C GLN A 161 4.25 -2.61 -23.15
N LEU A 162 5.32 -2.30 -22.40
CA LEU A 162 5.24 -2.02 -20.96
C LEU A 162 4.27 -0.87 -20.65
N ASP A 163 4.16 0.11 -21.54
CA ASP A 163 3.20 1.22 -21.48
C ASP A 163 3.15 1.87 -20.08
N ILE A 164 4.23 2.59 -19.76
CA ILE A 164 4.40 3.24 -18.44
C ILE A 164 3.28 4.25 -18.14
N ASP A 165 2.67 4.84 -19.15
CA ASP A 165 1.61 5.85 -18.98
C ASP A 165 0.23 5.23 -18.64
N ASP A 166 0.09 3.91 -18.77
CA ASP A 166 -1.08 3.17 -18.31
C ASP A 166 -1.05 2.87 -16.79
N PHE A 167 0.09 3.08 -16.12
CA PHE A 167 0.20 2.85 -14.67
C PHE A 167 -0.43 3.98 -13.87
N ILE A 168 -1.29 3.63 -12.91
CA ILE A 168 -1.99 4.60 -12.05
C ILE A 168 -1.16 5.11 -10.88
N GLY A 169 -0.11 4.44 -10.49
CA GLY A 169 0.75 4.77 -9.34
C GLY A 169 2.14 5.25 -9.71
N LYS A 170 2.37 5.69 -10.94
CA LYS A 170 3.69 6.11 -11.44
C LYS A 170 4.34 7.20 -10.56
N SER A 171 3.57 8.16 -10.08
CA SER A 171 4.07 9.25 -9.23
C SER A 171 4.67 8.77 -7.90
N PHE A 172 4.23 7.63 -7.38
CA PHE A 172 4.74 7.06 -6.13
C PHE A 172 6.17 6.54 -6.29
N GLY A 173 6.51 5.99 -7.45
CA GLY A 173 7.85 5.50 -7.78
C GLY A 173 8.76 6.55 -8.43
N THR A 174 8.30 7.82 -8.52
CA THR A 174 9.03 8.91 -9.17
C THR A 174 9.76 9.76 -8.13
N GLY A 175 11.07 9.90 -8.29
CA GLY A 175 11.90 10.72 -7.39
C GLY A 175 11.70 12.22 -7.59
N PRO A 176 12.29 13.05 -6.70
CA PRO A 176 12.24 14.52 -6.82
C PRO A 176 12.84 15.09 -8.12
N ASP A 177 13.66 14.33 -8.83
CA ASP A 177 14.22 14.66 -10.14
C ASP A 177 13.28 14.35 -11.32
N GLY A 178 12.08 13.87 -11.06
CA GLY A 178 11.10 13.50 -12.07
C GLY A 178 11.37 12.16 -12.76
N LYS A 179 12.34 11.38 -12.31
CA LYS A 179 12.70 10.09 -12.89
C LYS A 179 12.09 8.93 -12.08
N LEU A 180 11.75 7.85 -12.79
CA LEU A 180 11.21 6.64 -12.20
C LEU A 180 12.34 5.81 -11.57
N TYR A 181 12.18 5.41 -10.32
CA TYR A 181 13.08 4.51 -9.59
C TYR A 181 12.42 3.21 -9.16
N GLN A 182 11.09 3.21 -9.12
CA GLN A 182 10.29 2.05 -8.74
C GLN A 182 9.16 1.87 -9.76
N LEU A 183 8.96 0.62 -10.23
CA LEU A 183 7.86 0.29 -11.13
C LEU A 183 6.66 -0.19 -10.29
N PRO A 184 5.48 0.43 -10.39
CA PRO A 184 4.31 0.00 -9.64
C PRO A 184 3.95 -1.46 -9.91
N VAL A 185 3.76 -2.24 -8.86
CA VAL A 185 3.35 -3.65 -8.90
C VAL A 185 1.95 -3.83 -8.34
N GLN A 186 1.60 -3.03 -7.33
CA GLN A 186 0.27 -2.93 -6.75
C GLN A 186 0.08 -1.55 -6.13
N GLN A 187 -1.14 -1.22 -5.74
CA GLN A 187 -1.45 0.04 -5.10
C GLN A 187 -2.34 -0.19 -3.88
N PHE A 188 -1.99 0.47 -2.78
CA PHE A 188 -2.75 0.47 -1.55
C PHE A 188 -3.49 1.80 -1.40
N ALA A 189 -4.80 1.75 -1.24
CA ALA A 189 -5.58 2.93 -0.92
C ALA A 189 -6.09 2.84 0.52
N ASN A 190 -5.84 3.89 1.28
CA ASN A 190 -6.38 4.07 2.61
C ASN A 190 -7.82 4.55 2.50
N LEU A 191 -8.77 3.63 2.57
CA LEU A 191 -10.18 3.87 2.29
C LEU A 191 -11.03 3.81 3.55
N TYR A 192 -12.11 4.59 3.54
CA TYR A 192 -13.20 4.45 4.49
C TYR A 192 -14.05 3.25 4.11
N TRP A 193 -14.18 2.29 5.02
CA TRP A 193 -15.03 1.11 4.95
C TRP A 193 -16.13 1.21 6.00
N PHE A 194 -17.37 0.79 5.68
CA PHE A 194 -18.48 0.82 6.61
C PHE A 194 -19.54 -0.23 6.31
N ARG A 195 -20.31 -0.60 7.32
CA ARG A 195 -21.46 -1.51 7.23
C ARG A 195 -22.64 -0.78 6.59
N TYR A 196 -22.72 -0.89 5.26
CA TYR A 196 -23.79 -0.26 4.47
C TYR A 196 -25.17 -0.74 4.90
N ASP A 197 -25.36 -2.05 5.16
CA ASP A 197 -26.61 -2.63 5.66
C ASP A 197 -27.09 -1.99 6.96
N TRP A 198 -26.18 -1.70 7.90
CA TRP A 198 -26.51 -1.01 9.15
C TRP A 198 -26.84 0.46 8.94
N PHE A 199 -26.10 1.13 8.06
CA PHE A 199 -26.32 2.54 7.76
C PHE A 199 -27.65 2.78 7.02
N GLN A 200 -28.21 1.76 6.37
CA GLN A 200 -29.52 1.85 5.72
C GLN A 200 -30.70 1.51 6.65
N ARG A 201 -30.48 1.06 7.87
CA ARG A 201 -31.55 0.76 8.82
C ARG A 201 -32.28 2.02 9.28
N ALA A 202 -33.61 2.07 9.10
CA ALA A 202 -34.44 3.23 9.45
C ALA A 202 -34.35 3.60 10.94
N ASP A 203 -34.35 2.57 11.83
CA ASP A 203 -34.25 2.77 13.28
C ASP A 203 -32.91 3.41 13.70
N LEU A 204 -31.80 3.02 13.05
CA LEU A 204 -30.48 3.58 13.33
C LEU A 204 -30.34 5.00 12.76
N LYS A 205 -30.87 5.25 11.57
CA LYS A 205 -30.91 6.61 10.99
C LYS A 205 -31.67 7.59 11.86
N GLU A 206 -32.84 7.19 12.34
CA GLU A 206 -33.67 8.03 13.22
C GLU A 206 -32.95 8.34 14.55
N LYS A 207 -32.40 7.33 15.22
CA LYS A 207 -31.65 7.50 16.46
C LYS A 207 -30.42 8.39 16.29
N PHE A 208 -29.64 8.19 15.23
CA PHE A 208 -28.46 8.99 14.94
C PHE A 208 -28.84 10.47 14.70
N LYS A 209 -29.84 10.70 13.84
CA LYS A 209 -30.33 12.05 13.55
C LYS A 209 -30.86 12.77 14.78
N ALA A 210 -31.59 12.05 15.63
CA ALA A 210 -32.09 12.60 16.90
C ALA A 210 -30.97 13.05 17.83
N LYS A 211 -29.84 12.33 17.87
CA LYS A 211 -28.70 12.65 18.75
C LYS A 211 -27.81 13.75 18.16
N TYR A 212 -27.44 13.65 16.89
CA TYR A 212 -26.39 14.50 16.29
C TYR A 212 -26.94 15.62 15.40
N GLY A 213 -28.21 15.57 15.01
CA GLY A 213 -28.89 16.62 14.23
C GLY A 213 -28.54 16.61 12.74
N TYR A 214 -28.00 15.50 12.19
CA TYR A 214 -27.77 15.28 10.78
C TYR A 214 -27.91 13.77 10.45
N GLU A 215 -27.95 13.44 9.15
CA GLU A 215 -28.24 12.07 8.71
C GLU A 215 -27.05 11.12 8.93
N LEU A 216 -27.33 9.83 9.23
CA LEU A 216 -26.32 8.77 9.21
C LEU A 216 -25.94 8.45 7.75
N GLY A 217 -24.68 8.61 7.41
CA GLY A 217 -24.15 8.40 6.06
C GLY A 217 -22.63 8.33 6.04
N VAL A 218 -22.04 8.37 4.84
CA VAL A 218 -20.59 8.42 4.67
C VAL A 218 -20.05 9.72 5.27
N PRO A 219 -19.09 9.68 6.20
CA PRO A 219 -18.55 10.89 6.83
C PRO A 219 -17.77 11.72 5.81
N VAL A 220 -18.16 12.98 5.65
CA VAL A 220 -17.42 13.95 4.84
C VAL A 220 -16.25 14.52 5.64
N ASN A 221 -16.41 14.64 6.95
CA ASN A 221 -15.38 15.13 7.84
C ASN A 221 -15.12 14.18 9.03
N TRP A 222 -13.98 14.37 9.68
CA TRP A 222 -13.57 13.55 10.82
C TRP A 222 -14.48 13.66 12.04
N SER A 223 -15.18 14.79 12.21
CA SER A 223 -16.18 14.94 13.29
C SER A 223 -17.33 13.96 13.11
N ALA A 224 -17.82 13.78 11.88
CA ALA A 224 -18.85 12.79 11.60
C ALA A 224 -18.34 11.35 11.80
N TYR A 225 -17.08 11.07 11.43
CA TYR A 225 -16.46 9.77 11.72
C TYR A 225 -16.47 9.46 13.23
N GLU A 226 -16.07 10.43 14.06
CA GLU A 226 -16.07 10.29 15.52
C GLU A 226 -17.48 10.10 16.08
N ASP A 227 -18.45 10.89 15.61
CA ASP A 227 -19.86 10.78 16.04
C ASP A 227 -20.45 9.41 15.68
N ILE A 228 -20.13 8.86 14.51
CA ILE A 228 -20.53 7.51 14.08
C ILE A 228 -19.84 6.45 14.96
N ALA A 229 -18.56 6.62 15.26
CA ALA A 229 -17.82 5.70 16.12
C ALA A 229 -18.43 5.64 17.54
N GLU A 230 -18.72 6.80 18.13
CA GLU A 230 -19.40 6.91 19.40
C GLU A 230 -20.79 6.29 19.37
N PHE A 231 -21.59 6.60 18.36
CA PHE A 231 -22.95 6.12 18.21
C PHE A 231 -23.04 4.59 18.22
N PHE A 232 -22.28 3.92 17.37
CA PHE A 232 -22.33 2.46 17.31
C PHE A 232 -21.79 1.81 18.59
N THR A 233 -20.76 2.37 19.20
CA THR A 233 -20.17 1.79 20.41
C THR A 233 -21.00 2.04 21.67
N ASN A 234 -21.50 3.25 21.85
CA ASN A 234 -22.09 3.67 23.13
C ASN A 234 -23.63 3.65 23.14
N ASP A 235 -24.26 3.90 21.99
CA ASP A 235 -25.73 4.02 21.92
C ASP A 235 -26.36 2.74 21.34
N VAL A 236 -25.80 2.20 20.24
CA VAL A 236 -26.28 0.98 19.58
C VAL A 236 -25.85 -0.26 20.36
N LYS A 237 -24.56 -0.42 20.60
CA LYS A 237 -23.92 -1.50 21.38
C LYS A 237 -24.06 -2.90 20.82
N GLU A 238 -25.23 -3.23 20.27
CA GLU A 238 -25.56 -4.57 19.76
C GLU A 238 -26.51 -4.47 18.57
N ILE A 239 -26.29 -5.31 17.56
CA ILE A 239 -27.18 -5.48 16.42
C ILE A 239 -27.38 -6.98 16.19
N ASP A 240 -28.63 -7.41 16.18
CA ASP A 240 -29.03 -8.79 15.91
C ASP A 240 -28.24 -9.83 16.77
N GLY A 241 -28.04 -9.53 18.06
CA GLY A 241 -27.28 -10.37 18.99
C GLY A 241 -25.75 -10.28 18.90
N THR A 242 -25.24 -9.43 18.02
CA THR A 242 -23.79 -9.21 17.86
C THR A 242 -23.38 -7.90 18.52
N LYS A 243 -22.40 -7.96 19.43
CA LYS A 243 -21.79 -6.77 20.01
C LYS A 243 -21.11 -5.96 18.92
N VAL A 244 -21.33 -4.63 18.90
CA VAL A 244 -20.86 -3.74 17.85
C VAL A 244 -19.85 -2.75 18.41
N PHE A 245 -18.83 -2.47 17.61
CA PHE A 245 -17.84 -1.42 17.83
C PHE A 245 -17.88 -0.43 16.68
N GLY A 246 -17.83 0.85 17.00
CA GLY A 246 -17.93 1.93 16.02
C GLY A 246 -16.63 2.24 15.29
N HIS A 247 -15.52 1.63 15.70
CA HIS A 247 -14.19 1.87 15.15
C HIS A 247 -13.34 0.61 15.22
N MET A 248 -12.38 0.49 14.32
CA MET A 248 -11.31 -0.51 14.36
C MET A 248 -10.00 0.12 13.92
N ASP A 249 -8.93 -0.23 14.61
CA ASP A 249 -7.56 0.12 14.27
C ASP A 249 -6.59 -0.83 14.99
N TYR A 250 -5.30 -0.52 15.01
CA TYR A 250 -4.29 -1.31 15.70
C TYR A 250 -3.34 -0.43 16.51
N GLY A 251 -2.77 -0.95 17.58
CA GLY A 251 -1.99 -0.14 18.52
C GLY A 251 -0.76 -0.84 19.08
N LYS A 252 -0.44 -2.03 18.62
CA LYS A 252 0.75 -2.77 19.06
C LYS A 252 2.00 -1.98 18.70
N LYS A 253 2.94 -1.88 19.64
CA LYS A 253 4.25 -1.28 19.41
C LYS A 253 5.08 -2.21 18.52
N ASP A 254 4.93 -2.05 17.21
CA ASP A 254 5.38 -2.92 16.14
C ASP A 254 5.70 -2.09 14.89
N PRO A 255 6.63 -2.51 14.00
CA PRO A 255 6.98 -1.77 12.80
C PRO A 255 5.78 -1.30 11.95
N SER A 256 4.71 -2.08 11.88
CA SER A 256 3.50 -1.73 11.14
C SER A 256 2.80 -0.46 11.64
N LEU A 257 3.08 0.00 12.86
CA LEU A 257 2.56 1.28 13.38
C LEU A 257 3.31 2.50 12.81
N GLY A 258 4.43 2.30 12.12
CA GLY A 258 5.31 3.37 11.64
C GLY A 258 4.65 4.30 10.64
N TRP A 259 3.89 3.76 9.69
CA TRP A 259 3.25 4.55 8.63
C TRP A 259 1.82 5.00 8.95
N ARG A 260 1.23 4.55 10.06
CA ARG A 260 -0.18 4.83 10.39
C ARG A 260 -0.49 6.33 10.54
N PHE A 261 0.50 7.14 10.91
CA PHE A 261 0.34 8.57 11.15
C PHE A 261 0.73 9.47 9.99
N THR A 262 1.28 8.92 8.93
CA THR A 262 1.72 9.69 7.77
C THR A 262 0.59 10.00 6.80
N ASP A 263 -0.58 9.43 7.04
CA ASP A 263 -1.71 9.48 6.13
C ASP A 263 -2.87 10.36 6.63
N ALA A 264 -4.08 9.86 6.49
CA ALA A 264 -5.32 10.52 6.88
C ALA A 264 -5.32 11.04 8.32
N TRP A 265 -4.55 10.45 9.25
CA TRP A 265 -4.52 10.89 10.63
C TRP A 265 -3.79 12.23 10.79
N LEU A 266 -2.69 12.45 10.10
CA LEU A 266 -2.05 13.77 10.06
C LEU A 266 -2.88 14.77 9.27
N SER A 267 -3.49 14.36 8.17
CA SER A 267 -4.38 15.22 7.39
C SER A 267 -5.69 15.58 8.12
N MET A 268 -6.07 14.80 9.15
CA MET A 268 -7.20 15.14 10.03
C MET A 268 -7.11 16.56 10.59
N ALA A 269 -5.94 16.99 10.93
CA ALA A 269 -5.67 18.28 11.52
C ALA A 269 -5.15 19.32 10.50
N GLY A 270 -5.19 19.02 9.21
CA GLY A 270 -4.71 19.91 8.15
C GLY A 270 -3.21 19.88 7.94
N ASN A 271 -2.54 18.86 8.44
CA ASN A 271 -1.13 18.56 8.16
C ASN A 271 -1.01 17.57 6.98
N GLY A 272 0.16 17.40 6.42
CA GLY A 272 0.45 16.33 5.48
C GLY A 272 0.42 16.68 4.02
N ASP A 273 0.13 17.92 3.64
CA ASP A 273 0.19 18.36 2.24
C ASP A 273 1.22 19.45 2.01
N LYS A 274 2.03 19.30 0.97
CA LYS A 274 3.09 20.24 0.62
C LYS A 274 2.56 21.64 0.32
N GLY A 275 3.15 22.64 0.96
CA GLY A 275 2.91 24.04 0.68
C GLY A 275 1.51 24.52 1.00
N ILE A 276 0.83 23.87 1.91
CA ILE A 276 -0.58 24.07 2.11
C ILE A 276 -0.91 24.87 3.34
N PRO A 277 -2.18 25.28 3.47
CA PRO A 277 -2.69 26.22 4.49
C PRO A 277 -2.41 25.85 5.94
N ASN A 278 -1.73 24.74 6.19
CA ASN A 278 -1.15 24.36 7.47
C ASN A 278 -0.05 25.32 7.95
N GLY A 279 0.33 26.25 7.13
CA GLY A 279 1.39 27.17 7.39
C GLY A 279 2.56 26.99 6.42
N LEU A 280 3.75 26.76 6.95
CA LEU A 280 4.94 26.55 6.12
C LEU A 280 4.95 25.12 5.54
N PRO A 281 5.57 24.91 4.35
CA PRO A 281 5.59 23.60 3.72
C PRO A 281 6.20 22.51 4.59
N VAL A 282 5.40 21.52 4.93
CA VAL A 282 5.82 20.27 5.57
C VAL A 282 5.24 19.12 4.76
N ASP A 283 5.85 17.95 4.87
CA ASP A 283 5.33 16.74 4.25
C ASP A 283 4.39 15.97 5.19
N GLU A 284 3.91 14.85 4.73
CA GLU A 284 3.03 13.94 5.46
C GLU A 284 3.68 13.33 6.72
N TRP A 285 5.01 13.42 6.85
CA TRP A 285 5.77 13.00 8.04
C TRP A 285 6.04 14.16 9.01
N GLY A 286 5.51 15.35 8.70
CA GLY A 286 5.76 16.56 9.47
C GLY A 286 7.15 17.17 9.22
N ILE A 287 7.88 16.69 8.22
CA ILE A 287 9.21 17.19 7.88
C ILE A 287 9.08 18.41 6.97
N ARG A 288 9.68 19.53 7.38
CA ARG A 288 9.78 20.72 6.53
C ARG A 288 10.78 20.50 5.41
N MET A 289 10.36 20.86 4.19
CA MET A 289 11.16 20.75 2.98
C MET A 289 11.51 22.13 2.42
N GLU A 290 12.74 22.28 1.93
CA GLU A 290 13.19 23.38 1.07
C GLU A 290 13.79 22.78 -0.23
N GLY A 291 13.02 22.82 -1.31
CA GLY A 291 13.32 22.06 -2.52
C GLY A 291 13.30 20.55 -2.21
N CYS A 292 14.37 19.83 -2.55
CA CYS A 292 14.54 18.41 -2.25
C CYS A 292 15.20 18.13 -0.88
N ARG A 293 15.51 19.18 -0.09
CA ARG A 293 16.23 19.08 1.18
C ARG A 293 15.27 19.03 2.37
N PRO A 294 15.33 18.02 3.23
CA PRO A 294 14.74 18.08 4.57
C PRO A 294 15.47 19.10 5.44
N VAL A 295 14.73 20.01 6.08
CA VAL A 295 15.33 21.10 6.87
C VAL A 295 14.91 21.13 8.33
N GLY A 296 14.03 20.25 8.75
CA GLY A 296 13.65 20.10 10.16
C GLY A 296 12.36 19.33 10.35
N SER A 297 12.27 18.60 11.45
CA SER A 297 11.11 17.82 11.88
C SER A 297 10.39 18.52 13.06
N ALA A 298 11.14 19.02 14.02
CA ALA A 298 10.59 19.74 15.16
C ALA A 298 10.05 21.11 14.76
N VAL A 299 9.03 21.60 15.49
CA VAL A 299 8.46 22.95 15.29
C VAL A 299 9.50 24.06 15.45
N GLU A 300 10.50 23.89 16.31
CA GLU A 300 11.59 24.85 16.49
C GLU A 300 12.51 24.95 15.24
N ARG A 301 12.42 24.00 14.30
CA ARG A 301 13.12 24.04 13.01
C ARG A 301 12.19 24.28 11.83
N GLY A 302 10.91 24.55 12.12
CA GLY A 302 9.88 24.82 11.11
C GLY A 302 9.19 23.56 10.57
N GLY A 303 9.46 22.37 11.13
CA GLY A 303 8.68 21.18 10.94
C GLY A 303 7.36 21.20 11.69
N ASP A 304 6.64 20.11 11.73
CA ASP A 304 5.33 20.01 12.41
C ASP A 304 5.11 18.64 13.09
N THR A 305 6.14 17.81 13.21
CA THR A 305 6.02 16.47 13.80
C THR A 305 5.50 16.52 15.23
N ASN A 306 5.90 17.52 16.02
CA ASN A 306 5.40 17.77 17.38
C ASN A 306 4.50 19.00 17.47
N GLY A 307 4.00 19.48 16.35
CA GLY A 307 3.07 20.59 16.30
C GLY A 307 1.68 20.24 16.81
N PRO A 308 0.82 21.25 17.09
CA PRO A 308 -0.53 21.04 17.61
C PRO A 308 -1.39 20.13 16.75
N ALA A 309 -1.22 20.18 15.43
CA ALA A 309 -1.95 19.33 14.49
C ALA A 309 -1.61 17.84 14.64
N ALA A 310 -0.32 17.50 14.69
CA ALA A 310 0.14 16.13 14.88
C ALA A 310 -0.26 15.59 16.27
N VAL A 311 -0.11 16.40 17.31
CA VAL A 311 -0.52 16.03 18.67
C VAL A 311 -2.03 15.82 18.78
N TYR A 312 -2.83 16.66 18.11
CA TYR A 312 -4.27 16.47 18.02
C TYR A 312 -4.62 15.10 17.36
N SER A 313 -4.01 14.80 16.24
CA SER A 313 -4.28 13.56 15.50
C SER A 313 -3.92 12.31 16.33
N ILE A 314 -2.75 12.29 16.97
CA ILE A 314 -2.37 11.15 17.81
C ILE A 314 -3.25 11.02 19.05
N THR A 315 -3.70 12.14 19.62
CA THR A 315 -4.64 12.12 20.74
C THR A 315 -5.95 11.47 20.32
N LYS A 316 -6.50 11.86 19.17
CA LYS A 316 -7.71 11.23 18.62
C LYS A 316 -7.52 9.74 18.33
N TYR A 317 -6.41 9.36 17.73
CA TYR A 317 -6.08 7.96 17.47
C TYR A 317 -6.08 7.11 18.74
N VAL A 318 -5.34 7.54 19.75
CA VAL A 318 -5.24 6.83 21.04
C VAL A 318 -6.60 6.76 21.72
N ASP A 319 -7.35 7.85 21.70
CA ASP A 319 -8.68 7.94 22.32
C ASP A 319 -9.68 7.02 21.63
N TRP A 320 -9.75 7.03 20.30
CA TRP A 320 -10.71 6.20 19.57
C TRP A 320 -10.40 4.72 19.66
N LEU A 321 -9.11 4.36 19.63
CA LEU A 321 -8.68 2.99 19.84
C LEU A 321 -9.13 2.44 21.20
N LYS A 322 -9.07 3.27 22.25
CA LYS A 322 -9.51 2.90 23.60
C LYS A 322 -11.02 2.93 23.80
N LYS A 323 -11.70 3.92 23.20
CA LYS A 323 -13.10 4.20 23.46
C LYS A 323 -14.05 3.42 22.54
N TYR A 324 -13.68 3.22 21.27
CA TYR A 324 -14.62 2.80 20.23
C TYR A 324 -14.22 1.52 19.50
N ALA A 325 -12.98 1.03 19.68
CA ALA A 325 -12.51 -0.21 19.09
C ALA A 325 -12.67 -1.42 20.03
N PRO A 326 -12.64 -2.65 19.51
CA PRO A 326 -12.56 -3.84 20.36
C PRO A 326 -11.33 -3.77 21.30
N PRO A 327 -11.43 -4.21 22.56
CA PRO A 327 -10.34 -4.08 23.53
C PRO A 327 -9.01 -4.72 23.08
N GLN A 328 -9.06 -5.80 22.29
CA GLN A 328 -7.88 -6.47 21.75
C GLN A 328 -7.16 -5.67 20.66
N ALA A 329 -7.81 -4.70 20.03
CA ALA A 329 -7.26 -3.89 18.94
C ALA A 329 -5.95 -3.19 19.32
N GLN A 330 -5.84 -2.75 20.57
CA GLN A 330 -4.62 -2.10 21.07
C GLN A 330 -3.38 -3.01 21.05
N GLY A 331 -3.56 -4.32 21.11
CA GLY A 331 -2.48 -5.33 21.05
C GLY A 331 -2.26 -5.92 19.65
N MET A 332 -2.97 -5.45 18.63
CA MET A 332 -2.89 -5.98 17.27
C MET A 332 -1.89 -5.21 16.40
N THR A 333 -1.35 -5.92 15.42
CA THR A 333 -0.57 -5.38 14.29
C THR A 333 -1.50 -5.03 13.12
N PHE A 334 -0.95 -4.43 12.06
CA PHE A 334 -1.64 -4.19 10.80
C PHE A 334 -2.28 -5.48 10.23
N GLY A 335 -1.48 -6.54 10.06
CA GLY A 335 -1.96 -7.80 9.49
C GLY A 335 -3.02 -8.51 10.35
N GLU A 336 -2.99 -8.34 11.67
CA GLU A 336 -4.00 -8.92 12.58
C GLU A 336 -5.31 -8.12 12.58
N SER A 337 -5.24 -6.80 12.39
CA SER A 337 -6.40 -5.91 12.47
C SER A 337 -7.19 -5.82 11.16
N GLY A 338 -6.54 -5.92 10.01
CA GLY A 338 -7.17 -5.78 8.69
C GLY A 338 -8.35 -6.72 8.44
N PRO A 339 -8.27 -8.02 8.79
CA PRO A 339 -9.38 -8.96 8.63
C PRO A 339 -10.52 -8.80 9.64
N VAL A 340 -10.34 -8.05 10.73
CA VAL A 340 -11.34 -7.99 11.83
C VAL A 340 -12.73 -7.49 11.38
N PRO A 341 -12.86 -6.47 10.51
CA PRO A 341 -14.17 -6.04 10.03
C PRO A 341 -14.98 -7.15 9.35
N ALA A 342 -14.31 -8.09 8.68
CA ALA A 342 -14.97 -9.23 8.03
C ALA A 342 -15.67 -10.18 9.01
N GLN A 343 -15.31 -10.13 10.29
CA GLN A 343 -15.94 -10.93 11.37
C GLN A 343 -17.33 -10.39 11.79
N GLY A 344 -17.72 -9.21 11.31
CA GLY A 344 -19.09 -8.71 11.40
C GLY A 344 -19.41 -7.80 12.59
N SER A 345 -18.45 -7.50 13.46
CA SER A 345 -18.67 -6.68 14.67
C SER A 345 -18.32 -5.19 14.53
N ILE A 346 -17.74 -4.78 13.42
CA ILE A 346 -17.22 -3.42 13.20
C ILE A 346 -18.17 -2.61 12.31
N ALA A 347 -18.50 -1.40 12.73
CA ALA A 347 -19.38 -0.51 11.96
C ALA A 347 -18.64 0.24 10.86
N GLN A 348 -17.43 0.74 11.17
CA GLN A 348 -16.60 1.48 10.22
C GLN A 348 -15.12 1.35 10.57
N GLN A 349 -14.28 1.59 9.54
CA GLN A 349 -12.82 1.63 9.67
C GLN A 349 -12.23 2.44 8.51
N ILE A 350 -11.07 3.07 8.72
CA ILE A 350 -10.22 3.57 7.65
C ILE A 350 -8.96 2.72 7.62
N PHE A 351 -8.68 2.13 6.44
CA PHE A 351 -7.61 1.13 6.33
C PHE A 351 -7.15 0.94 4.89
N TRP A 352 -5.99 0.31 4.69
CA TRP A 352 -5.46 -0.06 3.36
C TRP A 352 -6.18 -1.30 2.82
N TYR A 353 -7.43 -1.13 2.43
CA TYR A 353 -8.31 -2.25 2.11
C TYR A 353 -7.91 -3.06 0.89
N THR A 354 -7.14 -2.50 -0.04
CA THR A 354 -6.65 -3.27 -1.17
C THR A 354 -5.75 -4.44 -0.77
N ALA A 355 -5.12 -4.39 0.40
CA ALA A 355 -4.39 -5.54 0.95
C ALA A 355 -5.32 -6.67 1.45
N PHE A 356 -6.56 -6.35 1.83
CA PHE A 356 -7.47 -7.28 2.52
C PHE A 356 -8.78 -7.55 1.78
N THR A 357 -9.12 -6.79 0.74
CA THR A 357 -10.43 -6.91 0.07
C THR A 357 -10.68 -8.32 -0.47
N ALA A 358 -9.65 -8.98 -1.01
CA ALA A 358 -9.77 -10.34 -1.51
C ALA A 358 -10.22 -11.33 -0.42
N ASP A 359 -9.79 -11.12 0.83
CA ASP A 359 -10.20 -11.92 1.97
C ASP A 359 -11.61 -11.55 2.48
N MET A 360 -12.00 -10.29 2.33
CA MET A 360 -13.28 -9.77 2.82
C MET A 360 -14.48 -10.11 1.94
N VAL A 361 -14.26 -10.58 0.71
CA VAL A 361 -15.34 -10.99 -0.22
C VAL A 361 -15.52 -12.51 -0.30
N LYS A 362 -14.87 -13.26 0.57
CA LYS A 362 -15.02 -14.73 0.61
C LYS A 362 -16.46 -15.13 0.98
N PRO A 363 -17.04 -16.13 0.30
CA PRO A 363 -18.36 -16.64 0.65
C PRO A 363 -18.43 -17.12 2.09
N GLY A 364 -19.59 -16.93 2.73
CA GLY A 364 -19.84 -17.41 4.10
C GLY A 364 -19.38 -16.47 5.22
N LEU A 365 -18.72 -15.37 4.92
CA LEU A 365 -18.39 -14.36 5.91
C LEU A 365 -19.66 -13.65 6.43
N PRO A 366 -19.70 -13.25 7.71
CA PRO A 366 -20.84 -12.51 8.30
C PRO A 366 -21.18 -11.21 7.54
N VAL A 367 -20.17 -10.60 6.90
CA VAL A 367 -20.29 -9.35 6.13
C VAL A 367 -20.67 -9.55 4.66
N MET A 368 -20.94 -10.81 4.27
CA MET A 368 -21.43 -11.15 2.93
C MET A 368 -22.88 -11.62 3.00
N SER A 369 -23.67 -11.26 2.02
CA SER A 369 -25.04 -11.77 1.84
C SER A 369 -25.03 -13.12 1.12
N ALA A 370 -26.14 -13.84 1.20
CA ALA A 370 -26.27 -15.16 0.57
C ALA A 370 -26.17 -15.13 -0.97
N ASP A 371 -26.47 -13.97 -1.59
CA ASP A 371 -26.33 -13.75 -3.03
C ASP A 371 -24.91 -13.30 -3.44
N GLY A 372 -23.94 -13.37 -2.53
CA GLY A 372 -22.53 -13.04 -2.79
C GLY A 372 -22.22 -11.55 -2.83
N LYS A 373 -23.13 -10.69 -2.38
CA LYS A 373 -22.86 -9.24 -2.32
C LYS A 373 -22.36 -8.82 -0.95
N PRO A 374 -21.42 -7.87 -0.86
CA PRO A 374 -20.99 -7.30 0.41
C PRO A 374 -22.11 -6.51 1.10
N LYS A 375 -22.25 -6.71 2.40
CA LYS A 375 -23.08 -5.87 3.29
C LYS A 375 -22.39 -4.55 3.66
N TRP A 376 -21.20 -4.33 3.16
CA TRP A 376 -20.36 -3.17 3.40
C TRP A 376 -20.10 -2.41 2.09
N ARG A 377 -19.60 -1.17 2.25
CA ARG A 377 -19.15 -0.34 1.11
C ARG A 377 -17.84 0.34 1.45
N MET A 378 -17.15 0.80 0.42
CA MET A 378 -15.96 1.64 0.50
C MET A 378 -16.25 3.02 -0.06
N ALA A 379 -15.61 4.03 0.53
CA ALA A 379 -15.72 5.42 0.16
C ALA A 379 -14.38 6.15 0.42
N PRO A 380 -14.20 7.39 -0.06
CA PRO A 380 -13.05 8.20 0.31
C PRO A 380 -12.97 8.45 1.82
N SER A 381 -11.76 8.61 2.33
CA SER A 381 -11.51 9.04 3.72
C SER A 381 -12.11 10.42 3.98
N PRO A 382 -12.52 10.73 5.23
CA PRO A 382 -13.05 12.03 5.59
C PRO A 382 -11.99 13.14 5.50
N LYS A 383 -12.43 14.38 5.41
CA LYS A 383 -11.59 15.57 5.34
C LYS A 383 -11.32 16.14 6.72
N GLY A 384 -10.15 16.72 6.91
CA GLY A 384 -9.82 17.50 8.10
C GLY A 384 -10.59 18.82 8.17
N ALA A 385 -10.60 19.43 9.37
CA ALA A 385 -11.31 20.69 9.63
C ALA A 385 -10.84 21.86 8.74
N TYR A 386 -9.61 21.83 8.29
CA TYR A 386 -8.98 22.89 7.49
C TYR A 386 -8.72 22.47 6.04
N TRP A 387 -9.26 21.34 5.64
CA TRP A 387 -9.11 20.84 4.27
C TRP A 387 -9.73 21.81 3.24
N LYS A 388 -9.01 22.03 2.16
CA LYS A 388 -9.45 22.83 1.02
C LYS A 388 -9.27 22.04 -0.27
N ASP A 389 -10.00 22.44 -1.31
CA ASP A 389 -9.89 21.82 -2.63
C ASP A 389 -8.44 21.86 -3.13
N GLY A 390 -7.97 20.73 -3.63
CA GLY A 390 -6.58 20.50 -4.05
C GLY A 390 -5.68 19.89 -2.99
N MET A 391 -6.09 19.86 -1.72
CA MET A 391 -5.38 19.11 -0.67
C MET A 391 -5.63 17.60 -0.80
N LYS A 392 -4.74 16.83 -0.20
CA LYS A 392 -4.85 15.37 -0.16
C LYS A 392 -5.68 14.89 1.03
N LEU A 393 -6.29 13.73 0.90
CA LEU A 393 -7.12 13.12 1.95
C LEU A 393 -6.31 12.23 2.89
N GLY A 394 -5.14 11.83 2.48
CA GLY A 394 -4.27 10.96 3.24
C GLY A 394 -3.26 10.25 2.37
N TYR A 395 -2.74 9.18 2.91
CA TYR A 395 -1.67 8.38 2.36
C TYR A 395 -2.18 7.31 1.38
N GLN A 396 -1.44 7.14 0.31
CA GLN A 396 -1.56 5.98 -0.56
C GLN A 396 -0.17 5.46 -0.87
N ASP A 397 0.01 4.16 -0.78
CA ASP A 397 1.24 3.49 -1.11
C ASP A 397 1.14 2.71 -2.42
N ALA A 398 2.29 2.35 -2.96
CA ALA A 398 2.41 1.40 -4.06
C ALA A 398 3.49 0.39 -3.72
N GLY A 399 3.12 -0.88 -3.64
CA GLY A 399 4.10 -1.94 -3.70
C GLY A 399 4.81 -1.86 -5.06
N SER A 400 6.12 -1.70 -5.06
CA SER A 400 6.88 -1.29 -6.23
C SER A 400 8.12 -2.14 -6.46
N ALA A 401 8.37 -2.45 -7.72
CA ALA A 401 9.57 -3.19 -8.14
C ALA A 401 10.78 -2.27 -8.19
N THR A 402 11.83 -2.63 -7.44
CA THR A 402 13.08 -1.91 -7.34
C THR A 402 14.25 -2.80 -7.76
N LEU A 403 15.19 -2.23 -8.51
CA LEU A 403 16.48 -2.81 -8.84
C LEU A 403 17.59 -2.03 -8.14
N LEU A 404 18.59 -2.71 -7.61
CA LEU A 404 19.73 -2.06 -6.98
C LEU A 404 20.98 -2.06 -7.87
N ASN A 405 21.77 -0.98 -7.78
CA ASN A 405 23.00 -0.85 -8.55
C ASN A 405 24.08 -1.85 -8.14
N SER A 406 24.01 -2.40 -6.92
CA SER A 406 24.87 -3.48 -6.43
C SER A 406 24.61 -4.84 -7.08
N THR A 407 23.44 -5.05 -7.68
CA THR A 407 23.15 -6.28 -8.44
C THR A 407 23.94 -6.28 -9.76
N PRO A 408 24.69 -7.35 -10.09
CA PRO A 408 25.39 -7.45 -11.37
C PRO A 408 24.46 -7.24 -12.58
N VAL A 409 24.94 -6.56 -13.61
CA VAL A 409 24.10 -6.09 -14.74
C VAL A 409 23.30 -7.21 -15.38
N GLU A 410 23.91 -8.36 -15.64
CA GLU A 410 23.21 -9.49 -16.29
C GLU A 410 22.12 -10.09 -15.40
N ARG A 411 22.35 -10.18 -14.10
CA ARG A 411 21.34 -10.61 -13.13
C ARG A 411 20.23 -9.56 -13.02
N ARG A 412 20.58 -8.27 -13.04
CA ARG A 412 19.64 -7.16 -13.04
C ARG A 412 18.75 -7.15 -14.28
N LYS A 413 19.29 -7.49 -15.47
CA LYS A 413 18.51 -7.65 -16.69
C LYS A 413 17.52 -8.81 -16.59
N ALA A 414 17.96 -9.95 -16.07
CA ALA A 414 17.08 -11.10 -15.87
C ALA A 414 15.99 -10.83 -14.81
N ALA A 415 16.32 -10.16 -13.72
CA ALA A 415 15.35 -9.71 -12.72
C ALA A 415 14.35 -8.71 -13.30
N TRP A 416 14.83 -7.76 -14.13
CA TRP A 416 13.98 -6.78 -14.80
C TRP A 416 12.94 -7.43 -15.72
N LEU A 417 13.29 -8.50 -16.42
CA LEU A 417 12.35 -9.28 -17.23
C LEU A 417 11.19 -9.81 -16.36
N TYR A 418 11.48 -10.39 -15.19
CA TYR A 418 10.41 -10.88 -14.31
C TYR A 418 9.56 -9.75 -13.73
N LEU A 419 10.18 -8.67 -13.27
CA LEU A 419 9.45 -7.54 -12.70
C LEU A 419 8.52 -6.88 -13.72
N GLN A 420 8.87 -6.87 -15.00
CA GLN A 420 7.98 -6.46 -16.07
C GLN A 420 6.90 -7.50 -16.38
N PHE A 421 7.25 -8.79 -16.32
CA PHE A 421 6.33 -9.87 -16.59
C PHE A 421 5.11 -9.84 -15.67
N ILE A 422 5.31 -9.67 -14.37
CA ILE A 422 4.23 -9.62 -13.38
C ILE A 422 3.32 -8.39 -13.49
N VAL A 423 3.71 -7.40 -14.28
CA VAL A 423 2.92 -6.19 -14.57
C VAL A 423 2.60 -6.03 -16.07
N SER A 424 2.94 -7.02 -16.89
CA SER A 424 2.65 -7.00 -18.32
C SER A 424 1.15 -7.00 -18.59
N LYS A 425 0.73 -6.48 -19.74
CA LYS A 425 -0.69 -6.44 -20.11
C LYS A 425 -1.31 -7.83 -20.21
N THR A 426 -0.51 -8.85 -20.52
CA THR A 426 -0.97 -10.25 -20.54
C THR A 426 -1.49 -10.71 -19.18
N VAL A 427 -0.82 -10.35 -18.06
CA VAL A 427 -1.11 -10.92 -16.75
C VAL A 427 -1.76 -9.93 -15.77
N SER A 428 -1.64 -8.62 -15.99
CA SER A 428 -2.01 -7.60 -14.98
C SER A 428 -3.50 -7.62 -14.62
N LEU A 429 -4.39 -7.79 -15.60
CA LEU A 429 -5.82 -7.85 -15.35
C LEU A 429 -6.20 -9.08 -14.51
N LYS A 430 -5.65 -10.25 -14.83
CA LYS A 430 -5.86 -11.46 -14.04
C LYS A 430 -5.33 -11.31 -12.63
N LYS A 431 -4.11 -10.77 -12.47
CA LYS A 431 -3.53 -10.47 -11.16
C LYS A 431 -4.41 -9.52 -10.36
N SER A 432 -4.93 -8.46 -10.99
CA SER A 432 -5.88 -7.53 -10.37
C SER A 432 -7.16 -8.22 -9.90
N HIS A 433 -7.65 -9.22 -10.63
CA HIS A 433 -8.80 -10.04 -10.19
C HIS A 433 -8.48 -10.95 -8.99
N VAL A 434 -7.24 -11.39 -8.84
CA VAL A 434 -6.80 -12.23 -7.70
C VAL A 434 -6.61 -11.40 -6.45
N GLY A 435 -5.80 -10.35 -6.52
CA GLY A 435 -5.42 -9.54 -5.36
C GLY A 435 -6.35 -8.38 -5.05
N LEU A 436 -7.21 -7.98 -5.99
CA LEU A 436 -8.08 -6.80 -5.92
C LEU A 436 -7.28 -5.51 -5.62
N THR A 437 -6.09 -5.44 -6.16
CA THR A 437 -5.22 -4.26 -6.19
C THR A 437 -4.88 -3.95 -7.65
N PHE A 438 -4.86 -2.67 -8.00
CA PHE A 438 -4.83 -2.23 -9.38
C PHE A 438 -3.58 -1.41 -9.65
N ILE A 439 -2.99 -1.62 -10.83
CA ILE A 439 -1.81 -0.88 -11.29
C ILE A 439 -2.01 -0.19 -12.63
N ARG A 440 -3.03 -0.60 -13.42
CA ARG A 440 -3.27 -0.06 -14.76
C ARG A 440 -4.65 0.55 -14.90
N GLU A 441 -4.71 1.69 -15.58
CA GLU A 441 -5.96 2.34 -15.96
C GLU A 441 -6.81 1.41 -16.83
N SER A 442 -6.18 0.72 -17.79
CA SER A 442 -6.85 -0.24 -18.67
C SER A 442 -7.51 -1.40 -17.92
N ASP A 443 -6.89 -1.90 -16.83
CA ASP A 443 -7.46 -2.95 -16.00
C ASP A 443 -8.72 -2.48 -15.26
N ILE A 444 -8.65 -1.28 -14.65
CA ILE A 444 -9.75 -0.70 -13.86
C ILE A 444 -11.01 -0.54 -14.71
N TRP A 445 -10.87 -0.18 -15.97
CA TRP A 445 -11.99 0.07 -16.88
C TRP A 445 -12.39 -1.16 -17.71
N ASP A 446 -11.73 -2.31 -17.50
CA ASP A 446 -12.10 -3.53 -18.20
C ASP A 446 -13.53 -3.97 -17.89
N LYS A 447 -14.16 -4.59 -18.88
CA LYS A 447 -15.54 -5.09 -18.78
C LYS A 447 -15.70 -6.11 -17.66
N SER A 448 -14.70 -6.97 -17.44
CA SER A 448 -14.74 -8.00 -16.40
C SER A 448 -14.85 -7.41 -14.99
N PHE A 449 -14.23 -6.24 -14.74
CA PHE A 449 -14.42 -5.51 -13.49
C PHE A 449 -15.76 -4.77 -13.41
N THR A 450 -16.29 -4.30 -14.53
CA THR A 450 -17.65 -3.73 -14.55
C THR A 450 -18.69 -4.78 -14.15
N GLU A 451 -18.53 -6.00 -14.64
CA GLU A 451 -19.41 -7.14 -14.29
C GLU A 451 -19.24 -7.60 -12.84
N ARG A 452 -18.01 -7.51 -12.30
CA ARG A 452 -17.69 -7.91 -10.92
C ARG A 452 -17.95 -6.81 -9.87
N ALA A 453 -18.05 -5.55 -10.27
CA ALA A 453 -18.16 -4.40 -9.36
C ALA A 453 -19.26 -4.55 -8.27
N PRO A 454 -20.46 -5.08 -8.56
CA PRO A 454 -21.48 -5.27 -7.52
C PRO A 454 -21.08 -6.19 -6.36
N GLN A 455 -20.05 -7.02 -6.55
CA GLN A 455 -19.51 -7.96 -5.57
C GLN A 455 -18.33 -7.38 -4.78
N LEU A 456 -17.92 -6.14 -5.08
CA LEU A 456 -16.70 -5.52 -4.55
C LEU A 456 -16.95 -4.26 -3.71
N GLY A 457 -18.21 -4.01 -3.30
CA GLY A 457 -18.56 -3.02 -2.28
C GLY A 457 -18.14 -1.57 -2.59
N GLY A 458 -18.06 -1.18 -3.87
CA GLY A 458 -17.67 0.18 -4.26
C GLY A 458 -16.18 0.36 -4.56
N LEU A 459 -15.39 -0.70 -4.48
CA LEU A 459 -13.94 -0.63 -4.76
C LEU A 459 -13.65 -0.18 -6.20
N ILE A 460 -14.37 -0.73 -7.17
CA ILE A 460 -14.18 -0.39 -8.59
C ILE A 460 -14.63 1.04 -8.86
N GLU A 461 -15.75 1.44 -8.31
CA GLU A 461 -16.28 2.79 -8.40
C GLU A 461 -15.29 3.80 -7.82
N PHE A 462 -14.67 3.48 -6.67
CA PHE A 462 -13.61 4.30 -6.09
C PHE A 462 -12.43 4.48 -7.05
N TYR A 463 -11.88 3.38 -7.59
CA TYR A 463 -10.75 3.46 -8.51
C TYR A 463 -11.07 4.17 -9.83
N ARG A 464 -12.34 4.22 -10.22
CA ARG A 464 -12.85 5.00 -11.37
C ARG A 464 -13.19 6.45 -11.01
N SER A 465 -13.19 6.82 -9.73
CA SER A 465 -13.61 8.14 -9.26
C SER A 465 -12.48 9.17 -9.30
N PRO A 466 -12.85 10.49 -9.29
CA PRO A 466 -11.87 11.55 -9.09
C PRO A 466 -11.16 11.49 -7.73
N ALA A 467 -11.77 10.85 -6.74
CA ALA A 467 -11.20 10.73 -5.40
C ALA A 467 -9.88 9.95 -5.39
N ARG A 468 -9.68 9.01 -6.32
CA ARG A 468 -8.45 8.22 -6.43
C ARG A 468 -7.16 9.05 -6.44
N VAL A 469 -7.18 10.26 -7.00
CA VAL A 469 -6.00 11.13 -7.10
C VAL A 469 -5.83 12.09 -5.91
N GLN A 470 -6.70 11.99 -4.89
CA GLN A 470 -6.66 12.84 -3.70
C GLN A 470 -5.80 12.27 -2.58
N TRP A 471 -4.92 11.31 -2.86
CA TRP A 471 -3.93 10.78 -1.93
C TRP A 471 -2.54 11.26 -2.28
N THR A 472 -1.72 11.48 -1.25
CA THR A 472 -0.33 11.87 -1.42
C THR A 472 0.58 10.66 -1.51
N PRO A 473 1.53 10.62 -2.46
CA PRO A 473 2.63 9.66 -2.37
C PRO A 473 3.45 9.99 -1.14
N THR A 474 3.78 8.99 -0.33
CA THR A 474 4.65 9.21 0.82
C THR A 474 6.10 8.83 0.55
N GLY A 475 6.98 9.12 1.50
CA GLY A 475 8.37 8.74 1.44
C GLY A 475 9.28 9.59 0.56
N ASN A 476 8.78 10.37 -0.40
CA ASN A 476 9.61 11.21 -1.27
C ASN A 476 10.58 12.13 -0.51
N ASN A 477 10.14 12.62 0.63
CA ASN A 477 10.88 13.57 1.44
C ASN A 477 11.60 12.92 2.62
N VAL A 478 11.41 11.62 2.82
CA VAL A 478 12.02 10.84 3.92
C VAL A 478 13.45 10.46 3.54
N PRO A 479 14.47 11.02 4.20
CA PRO A 479 15.86 10.83 3.76
C PRO A 479 16.45 9.46 4.17
N ASP A 480 15.89 8.81 5.18
CA ASP A 480 16.30 7.50 5.67
C ASP A 480 15.08 6.80 6.29
N TYR A 481 14.25 6.22 5.43
CA TYR A 481 12.99 5.60 5.84
C TYR A 481 13.17 4.50 6.90
N PRO A 482 14.11 3.53 6.77
CA PRO A 482 14.22 2.46 7.76
C PRO A 482 14.48 3.00 9.17
N ARG A 483 15.25 4.09 9.28
CA ARG A 483 15.56 4.70 10.57
C ARG A 483 14.43 5.58 11.08
N LEU A 484 13.83 6.38 10.22
CA LEU A 484 12.77 7.30 10.62
C LEU A 484 11.47 6.57 10.95
N ALA A 485 11.10 5.55 10.17
CA ALA A 485 9.94 4.70 10.46
C ALA A 485 10.07 4.00 11.82
N GLN A 486 11.28 3.52 12.18
CA GLN A 486 11.53 2.96 13.49
C GLN A 486 11.22 3.95 14.62
N LEU A 487 11.60 5.21 14.46
CA LEU A 487 11.30 6.25 15.44
C LEU A 487 9.79 6.51 15.54
N TRP A 488 9.08 6.51 14.42
CA TRP A 488 7.64 6.66 14.37
C TRP A 488 6.95 5.57 15.19
N TRP A 489 7.12 4.31 14.83
CA TRP A 489 6.37 3.24 15.50
C TRP A 489 6.72 3.11 16.98
N GLN A 490 7.95 3.42 17.39
CA GLN A 490 8.36 3.38 18.79
C GLN A 490 7.63 4.44 19.61
N ASN A 491 7.60 5.69 19.16
CA ASN A 491 6.98 6.79 19.89
C ASN A 491 5.44 6.75 19.83
N ILE A 492 4.87 6.38 18.69
CA ILE A 492 3.43 6.17 18.58
C ILE A 492 2.98 5.01 19.48
N GLY A 493 3.74 3.93 19.54
CA GLY A 493 3.49 2.82 20.46
C GLY A 493 3.57 3.20 21.92
N ASP A 494 4.46 4.13 22.30
CA ASP A 494 4.52 4.68 23.65
C ASP A 494 3.27 5.51 23.99
N ALA A 495 2.75 6.27 23.04
CA ALA A 495 1.50 7.01 23.22
C ALA A 495 0.29 6.05 23.27
N SER A 496 0.22 5.09 22.37
CA SER A 496 -0.88 4.10 22.31
C SER A 496 -0.97 3.26 23.57
N SER A 497 0.16 2.81 24.11
CA SER A 497 0.22 2.04 25.36
C SER A 497 0.00 2.91 26.62
N GLY A 498 0.07 4.23 26.51
CA GLY A 498 0.01 5.16 27.64
C GLY A 498 1.34 5.33 28.40
N ALA A 499 2.45 4.81 27.86
CA ALA A 499 3.79 5.00 28.44
C ALA A 499 4.24 6.47 28.37
N LYS A 500 3.76 7.22 27.36
CA LYS A 500 3.93 8.66 27.22
C LYS A 500 2.60 9.33 26.91
N THR A 501 2.46 10.61 27.26
CA THR A 501 1.39 11.43 26.70
C THR A 501 1.61 11.64 25.20
N PRO A 502 0.56 11.91 24.40
CA PRO A 502 0.72 12.23 22.99
C PRO A 502 1.75 13.34 22.72
N GLN A 503 1.70 14.44 23.47
CA GLN A 503 2.69 15.53 23.34
C GLN A 503 4.12 15.04 23.61
N ALA A 504 4.36 14.34 24.72
CA ALA A 504 5.69 13.85 25.07
C ALA A 504 6.22 12.82 24.05
N ALA A 505 5.34 12.02 23.46
CA ALA A 505 5.72 11.08 22.42
C ALA A 505 6.15 11.80 21.13
N MET A 506 5.37 12.82 20.71
CA MET A 506 5.67 13.56 19.49
C MET A 506 6.89 14.48 19.67
N ASP A 507 7.12 15.05 20.85
CA ASP A 507 8.34 15.81 21.18
C ASP A 507 9.59 14.91 21.09
N ALA A 508 9.52 13.72 21.66
CA ALA A 508 10.61 12.75 21.57
C ALA A 508 10.87 12.29 20.13
N LEU A 509 9.80 12.08 19.36
CA LEU A 509 9.88 11.70 17.95
C LEU A 509 10.57 12.79 17.12
N ALA A 510 10.10 14.03 17.21
CA ALA A 510 10.65 15.17 16.47
C ALA A 510 12.14 15.39 16.78
N ALA A 511 12.51 15.34 18.05
CA ALA A 511 13.91 15.46 18.49
C ALA A 511 14.79 14.33 17.94
N ALA A 512 14.28 13.09 17.94
CA ALA A 512 15.00 11.94 17.44
C ALA A 512 15.16 11.99 15.90
N GLN A 513 14.13 12.41 15.16
CA GLN A 513 14.20 12.61 13.71
C GLN A 513 15.21 13.69 13.34
N ASP A 514 15.18 14.84 14.00
CA ASP A 514 16.18 15.90 13.81
C ASP A 514 17.61 15.36 14.05
N SER A 515 17.81 14.55 15.08
CA SER A 515 19.13 13.95 15.37
C SER A 515 19.60 12.97 14.27
N VAL A 516 18.68 12.23 13.63
CA VAL A 516 19.03 11.42 12.45
C VAL A 516 19.44 12.31 11.29
N MET A 517 18.65 13.34 11.00
CA MET A 517 18.92 14.26 9.91
C MET A 517 20.23 15.05 10.11
N GLU A 518 20.56 15.46 11.35
CA GLU A 518 21.86 16.08 11.68
C GLU A 518 23.06 15.15 11.37
N ARG A 519 22.94 13.84 11.62
CA ARG A 519 23.99 12.89 11.27
C ARG A 519 24.14 12.75 9.76
N LEU A 520 23.03 12.70 9.02
CA LEU A 520 23.03 12.64 7.56
C LEU A 520 23.64 13.90 6.96
N GLU A 521 23.31 15.08 7.50
CA GLU A 521 23.91 16.36 7.10
C GLU A 521 25.44 16.34 7.29
N ARG A 522 25.91 15.97 8.48
CA ARG A 522 27.36 15.88 8.78
C ARG A 522 28.11 14.87 7.92
N SER A 523 27.47 13.77 7.54
CA SER A 523 28.10 12.76 6.69
C SER A 523 28.20 13.18 5.24
N GLY A 524 27.32 14.03 4.79
CA GLY A 524 27.23 14.46 3.38
C GLY A 524 26.90 13.35 2.39
N VAL A 525 26.58 12.14 2.86
CA VAL A 525 26.40 10.94 2.02
C VAL A 525 25.28 11.09 0.99
N GLN A 526 24.29 11.92 1.27
CA GLN A 526 23.13 12.12 0.42
C GLN A 526 23.27 13.33 -0.55
N GLY A 527 24.41 14.00 -0.54
CA GLY A 527 24.71 15.10 -1.47
C GLY A 527 23.73 16.28 -1.38
N ASP A 528 23.41 16.85 -2.53
CA ASP A 528 22.64 18.10 -2.60
C ASP A 528 21.19 18.00 -2.11
N CYS A 529 20.58 16.82 -2.13
CA CYS A 529 19.24 16.59 -1.61
C CYS A 529 19.23 16.00 -0.18
N GLY A 530 20.42 15.87 0.43
CA GLY A 530 20.54 15.47 1.84
C GLY A 530 20.01 16.54 2.79
N PRO A 531 19.73 16.18 4.04
CA PRO A 531 19.27 17.14 5.04
C PRO A 531 20.22 18.32 5.23
N LYS A 532 19.63 19.49 5.49
CA LYS A 532 20.34 20.70 5.90
C LYS A 532 19.46 21.45 6.89
N LEU A 533 19.69 21.18 8.17
CA LEU A 533 18.75 21.61 9.19
C LEU A 533 18.77 23.12 9.42
N ASN A 534 17.58 23.68 9.55
CA ASN A 534 17.40 25.05 10.01
C ASN A 534 17.95 25.21 11.45
N PRO A 535 18.45 26.39 11.81
CA PRO A 535 18.74 26.71 13.22
C PRO A 535 17.47 26.59 14.04
N ARG A 536 17.61 26.17 15.28
CA ARG A 536 16.48 26.12 16.22
C ARG A 536 16.09 27.54 16.60
N THR A 537 14.79 27.82 16.50
CA THR A 537 14.15 29.02 17.02
C THR A 537 12.90 28.63 17.82
N THR A 538 12.03 29.57 18.16
CA THR A 538 10.79 29.21 18.86
C THR A 538 9.69 28.77 17.87
N ALA A 539 8.74 27.99 18.33
CA ALA A 539 7.55 27.63 17.56
C ALA A 539 6.77 28.88 17.12
N GLU A 540 6.68 29.89 18.00
CA GLU A 540 6.02 31.18 17.78
C GLU A 540 6.64 31.94 16.61
N GLU A 541 7.96 31.94 16.48
CA GLU A 541 8.65 32.57 15.35
C GLU A 541 8.30 31.90 14.02
N TRP A 542 8.23 30.58 13.98
CA TRP A 542 7.83 29.85 12.80
C TRP A 542 6.36 30.07 12.43
N PHE A 543 5.48 30.10 13.43
CA PHE A 543 4.07 30.40 13.21
C PHE A 543 3.86 31.84 12.74
N ALA A 544 4.61 32.81 13.27
CA ALA A 544 4.58 34.19 12.80
C ALA A 544 5.08 34.33 11.34
N LYS A 545 6.08 33.53 10.93
CA LYS A 545 6.52 33.48 9.53
C LYS A 545 5.40 32.98 8.62
N ALA A 546 4.66 31.94 9.03
CA ALA A 546 3.53 31.40 8.29
C ALA A 546 2.40 32.44 8.15
N GLU A 547 2.05 33.13 9.24
CA GLU A 547 1.05 34.19 9.23
C GLU A 547 1.44 35.36 8.32
N LYS A 548 2.71 35.77 8.37
CA LYS A 548 3.24 36.82 7.49
C LYS A 548 3.24 36.42 6.00
N ALA A 549 3.40 35.15 5.70
CA ALA A 549 3.31 34.61 4.35
C ALA A 549 1.84 34.49 3.86
N GLY A 550 0.85 34.88 4.67
CA GLY A 550 -0.58 34.79 4.33
C GLY A 550 -1.15 33.38 4.49
N THR A 551 -0.39 32.48 5.09
CA THR A 551 -0.86 31.14 5.47
C THR A 551 -1.23 31.18 6.94
N LEU A 552 -2.48 30.80 7.25
CA LEU A 552 -2.88 30.60 8.64
C LEU A 552 -2.06 29.47 9.24
N ALA A 553 -1.76 29.58 10.53
CA ALA A 553 -1.26 28.47 11.32
C ALA A 553 -2.45 27.73 12.00
N PRO A 554 -3.23 26.92 11.27
CA PRO A 554 -4.40 26.24 11.83
C PRO A 554 -4.01 25.31 12.97
N GLN A 555 -2.78 24.83 12.99
CA GLN A 555 -2.19 24.03 14.06
C GLN A 555 -2.37 24.64 15.44
N ARG A 556 -2.42 25.97 15.54
CA ARG A 556 -2.66 26.67 16.81
C ARG A 556 -4.09 26.54 17.32
N LYS A 557 -5.04 26.26 16.45
CA LYS A 557 -6.48 26.28 16.76
C LYS A 557 -7.07 24.91 16.97
N LEU A 558 -6.48 23.87 16.39
CA LEU A 558 -7.06 22.53 16.26
C LEU A 558 -7.38 21.83 17.58
N ALA A 559 -6.62 22.06 18.63
CA ALA A 559 -6.86 21.43 19.94
C ALA A 559 -8.26 21.74 20.52
N ASN A 560 -8.91 22.80 20.03
CA ASN A 560 -10.15 23.33 20.59
C ASN A 560 -11.32 23.37 19.59
N GLU A 561 -11.11 22.93 18.36
CA GLU A 561 -12.14 23.05 17.32
C GLU A 561 -12.59 21.64 16.84
N LYS A 562 -13.83 21.30 17.16
CA LYS A 562 -14.55 20.18 16.55
C LYS A 562 -15.66 20.77 15.66
N PRO A 563 -15.49 20.83 14.33
CA PRO A 563 -16.56 21.28 13.45
C PRO A 563 -17.77 20.36 13.56
N LYS A 564 -18.95 20.84 13.19
CA LYS A 564 -20.16 20.01 13.12
C LYS A 564 -19.91 18.84 12.15
N GLY A 565 -20.37 17.66 12.52
CA GLY A 565 -20.32 16.48 11.66
C GLY A 565 -21.11 16.69 10.37
N GLU A 566 -20.57 16.22 9.27
CA GLU A 566 -21.17 16.26 7.95
C GLU A 566 -21.05 14.89 7.27
N THR A 567 -22.16 14.43 6.67
CA THR A 567 -22.23 13.15 5.97
C THR A 567 -22.86 13.32 4.59
N ILE A 568 -22.60 12.36 3.73
CA ILE A 568 -23.26 12.25 2.42
C ILE A 568 -23.88 10.85 2.30
N ASP A 569 -25.03 10.78 1.66
CA ASP A 569 -25.62 9.49 1.30
C ASP A 569 -24.73 8.76 0.28
N TYR A 570 -24.48 7.46 0.51
CA TYR A 570 -23.56 6.69 -0.31
C TYR A 570 -23.99 6.60 -1.77
N ASP A 571 -25.27 6.37 -2.03
CA ASP A 571 -25.77 6.22 -3.40
C ASP A 571 -25.72 7.56 -4.15
N THR A 572 -25.89 8.66 -3.43
CA THR A 572 -25.67 10.02 -3.95
C THR A 572 -24.22 10.26 -4.29
N LEU A 573 -23.28 9.85 -3.42
CA LEU A 573 -21.85 9.95 -3.66
C LEU A 573 -21.44 9.19 -4.93
N ILE A 574 -21.83 7.93 -5.04
CA ILE A 574 -21.49 7.09 -6.20
C ILE A 574 -22.04 7.68 -7.51
N LYS A 575 -23.27 8.18 -7.52
CA LYS A 575 -23.87 8.80 -8.69
C LYS A 575 -23.16 10.09 -9.15
N SER A 576 -22.39 10.73 -8.26
CA SER A 576 -21.59 11.90 -8.61
C SER A 576 -20.32 11.57 -9.40
N TRP A 577 -19.92 10.30 -9.46
CA TRP A 577 -18.71 9.86 -10.11
C TRP A 577 -18.90 9.55 -11.60
N PRO A 578 -17.87 9.77 -12.45
CA PRO A 578 -17.97 9.53 -13.87
C PRO A 578 -18.18 8.05 -14.18
N ALA A 579 -19.03 7.79 -15.19
CA ALA A 579 -19.31 6.44 -15.69
C ALA A 579 -18.36 5.98 -16.80
N SER A 580 -17.43 6.83 -17.23
CA SER A 580 -16.53 6.58 -18.37
C SER A 580 -15.09 6.96 -18.03
N PRO A 581 -14.08 6.27 -18.63
CA PRO A 581 -12.68 6.60 -18.40
C PRO A 581 -12.40 8.06 -18.81
N PRO A 582 -11.47 8.74 -18.10
CA PRO A 582 -10.98 10.04 -18.53
C PRO A 582 -10.34 9.92 -19.91
N LYS A 583 -10.50 10.94 -20.74
CA LYS A 583 -9.78 10.99 -22.02
C LYS A 583 -8.29 11.09 -21.72
N ARG A 584 -7.51 10.16 -22.27
CA ARG A 584 -6.05 10.27 -22.25
C ARG A 584 -5.66 11.54 -22.99
N SER A 585 -4.99 12.48 -22.31
CA SER A 585 -4.49 13.73 -22.89
C SER A 585 -3.25 13.48 -23.74
#